data_494886544bb63d339b3e68be7601be82
#
_entry.id   494886544bb63d339b3e68be7601be82
#
_cell.length_a   1.000
_cell.length_b   1.000
_cell.length_c   1.000
_cell.angle_alpha   90.00
_cell.angle_beta   90.00
_cell.angle_gamma   90.00
#
_symmetry.space_group_name_H-M   'P 1'
#
loop_
_entity.id
_entity.type
_entity.pdbx_description
1 polymer ?
#
loop_
_entity_poly.entity_id
_entity_poly.type
_entity_poly.pdbx_seq_one_letter_code
_entity_poly.pdbx_strand_id
1 'polypeptide(L)'
;MITVENLSFTYRKSKRVVLHDFSLAFESGRVYGLLGKNGAGKSTLLYLMSGLLTPKGGKVMFHDTDVRRRLPVTLQDMFLVPEEFELPPVSLVSYIELNSSFYPRFSKEDMIKYLHYFEMDMDINLGSLSMGQKKKVFMSFALATNTSLLLMDEPTNGLDIPGKSQFRKFIASGMSDDKTIVISTHQVRDIDKVLDHVL
;
A
#
# COMPACT_ATOMS: atom_id res chain seq x y z
N MET A 1 -10.90 -0.47 -10.80
CA MET A 1 -10.91 -1.94 -10.59
C MET A 1 -9.57 -2.53 -10.96
N ILE A 2 -9.03 -3.47 -10.20
CA ILE A 2 -7.82 -4.23 -10.54
C ILE A 2 -8.18 -5.72 -10.63
N THR A 3 -7.72 -6.39 -11.69
CA THR A 3 -7.94 -7.82 -11.91
C THR A 3 -6.63 -8.59 -12.03
N VAL A 4 -6.59 -9.75 -11.43
CA VAL A 4 -5.50 -10.72 -11.50
C VAL A 4 -6.03 -11.94 -12.23
N GLU A 5 -5.37 -12.36 -13.32
CA GLU A 5 -5.85 -13.42 -14.20
C GLU A 5 -4.77 -14.49 -14.37
N ASN A 6 -5.05 -15.72 -13.93
CA ASN A 6 -4.21 -16.92 -14.07
C ASN A 6 -2.75 -16.70 -13.65
N LEU A 7 -2.54 -15.90 -12.58
CA LEU A 7 -1.24 -15.41 -12.19
C LEU A 7 -0.37 -16.53 -11.61
N SER A 8 0.79 -16.74 -12.21
CA SER A 8 1.77 -17.73 -11.74
C SER A 8 3.14 -17.10 -11.58
N PHE A 9 3.79 -17.33 -10.44
CA PHE A 9 5.08 -16.74 -10.12
C PHE A 9 6.00 -17.68 -9.33
N THR A 10 7.28 -17.61 -9.66
CA THR A 10 8.39 -18.31 -8.97
C THR A 10 9.61 -17.39 -9.02
N TYR A 11 10.29 -17.19 -7.90
CA TYR A 11 11.56 -16.45 -7.88
C TYR A 11 12.66 -17.20 -8.64
N ARG A 12 13.52 -16.48 -9.36
CA ARG A 12 14.59 -17.05 -10.21
C ARG A 12 15.51 -18.01 -9.47
N LYS A 13 15.81 -17.74 -8.19
CA LYS A 13 16.71 -18.55 -7.35
C LYS A 13 15.98 -19.63 -6.55
N SER A 14 14.67 -19.70 -6.62
CA SER A 14 13.86 -20.67 -5.88
C SER A 14 13.15 -21.62 -6.83
N LYS A 15 13.14 -22.92 -6.49
CA LYS A 15 12.29 -23.89 -7.19
C LYS A 15 10.85 -23.89 -6.67
N ARG A 16 10.58 -23.17 -5.56
CA ARG A 16 9.25 -23.11 -4.95
C ARG A 16 8.35 -22.19 -5.75
N VAL A 17 7.23 -22.69 -6.19
CA VAL A 17 6.14 -21.91 -6.77
C VAL A 17 5.50 -21.10 -5.65
N VAL A 18 5.40 -19.78 -5.85
CA VAL A 18 4.82 -18.84 -4.87
C VAL A 18 3.34 -18.62 -5.17
N LEU A 19 3.00 -18.44 -6.44
CA LEU A 19 1.63 -18.33 -6.93
C LEU A 19 1.45 -19.29 -8.09
N HIS A 20 0.31 -19.97 -8.14
CA HIS A 20 -0.04 -20.92 -9.19
C HIS A 20 -1.50 -20.69 -9.61
N ASP A 21 -1.69 -20.28 -10.85
CA ASP A 21 -3.00 -20.07 -11.48
C ASP A 21 -3.98 -19.25 -10.63
N PHE A 22 -3.47 -18.20 -9.99
CA PHE A 22 -4.24 -17.37 -9.07
C PHE A 22 -5.03 -16.31 -9.86
N SER A 23 -6.35 -16.27 -9.64
CA SER A 23 -7.24 -15.29 -10.27
C SER A 23 -8.13 -14.62 -9.22
N LEU A 24 -8.23 -13.29 -9.27
CA LEU A 24 -9.06 -12.51 -8.37
C LEU A 24 -9.37 -11.14 -8.97
N ALA A 25 -10.57 -10.63 -8.72
CA ALA A 25 -10.94 -9.25 -9.02
C ALA A 25 -11.15 -8.47 -7.72
N PHE A 26 -10.57 -7.26 -7.67
CA PHE A 26 -10.74 -6.33 -6.56
C PHE A 26 -11.64 -5.19 -7.03
N GLU A 27 -12.77 -5.02 -6.36
CA GLU A 27 -13.73 -3.96 -6.65
C GLU A 27 -13.28 -2.62 -6.04
N SER A 28 -13.71 -1.52 -6.65
CA SER A 28 -13.52 -0.18 -6.09
C SER A 28 -14.37 0.03 -4.83
N GLY A 29 -13.96 0.96 -3.98
CA GLY A 29 -14.67 1.27 -2.74
C GLY A 29 -14.52 0.22 -1.64
N ARG A 30 -13.51 -0.65 -1.69
CA ARG A 30 -13.35 -1.77 -0.77
C ARG A 30 -11.95 -1.85 -0.17
N VAL A 31 -11.90 -2.37 1.06
CA VAL A 31 -10.67 -2.73 1.77
C VAL A 31 -10.52 -4.24 1.82
N TYR A 32 -9.45 -4.75 1.22
CA TYR A 32 -9.13 -6.18 1.15
C TYR A 32 -8.00 -6.52 2.11
N GLY A 33 -8.15 -7.58 2.90
CA GLY A 33 -7.11 -8.16 3.72
C GLY A 33 -6.53 -9.42 3.08
N LEU A 34 -5.25 -9.41 2.72
CA LEU A 34 -4.50 -10.60 2.35
C LEU A 34 -3.94 -11.24 3.62
N LEU A 35 -4.60 -12.29 4.09
CA LEU A 35 -4.24 -12.95 5.33
C LEU A 35 -3.43 -14.22 5.08
N GLY A 36 -2.45 -14.47 5.91
CA GLY A 36 -1.67 -15.70 5.80
C GLY A 36 -0.34 -15.65 6.53
N LYS A 37 0.25 -16.80 6.73
CA LYS A 37 1.57 -16.97 7.36
C LYS A 37 2.66 -16.26 6.54
N ASN A 38 3.77 -15.95 7.20
CA ASN A 38 4.96 -15.44 6.49
C ASN A 38 5.41 -16.45 5.42
N GLY A 39 5.78 -15.93 4.25
CA GLY A 39 6.13 -16.76 3.09
C GLY A 39 4.96 -17.36 2.31
N ALA A 40 3.70 -16.97 2.59
CA ALA A 40 2.53 -17.40 1.82
C ALA A 40 2.41 -16.73 0.44
N GLY A 41 3.20 -15.70 0.16
CA GLY A 41 3.17 -14.99 -1.14
C GLY A 41 2.45 -13.64 -1.12
N LYS A 42 2.00 -13.16 0.03
CA LYS A 42 1.27 -11.88 0.17
C LYS A 42 2.02 -10.70 -0.44
N SER A 43 3.25 -10.43 0.03
CA SER A 43 4.11 -9.37 -0.50
C SER A 43 4.40 -9.56 -1.99
N THR A 44 4.61 -10.81 -2.41
CA THR A 44 4.83 -11.15 -3.82
C THR A 44 3.62 -10.75 -4.67
N LEU A 45 2.40 -11.02 -4.20
CA LEU A 45 1.18 -10.62 -4.89
C LEU A 45 1.08 -9.09 -5.00
N LEU A 46 1.33 -8.35 -3.90
CA LEU A 46 1.34 -6.88 -3.93
C LEU A 46 2.38 -6.32 -4.93
N TYR A 47 3.57 -6.90 -4.99
CA TYR A 47 4.62 -6.47 -5.93
C TYR A 47 4.28 -6.81 -7.38
N LEU A 48 3.56 -7.90 -7.64
CA LEU A 48 3.03 -8.22 -8.96
C LEU A 48 1.91 -7.26 -9.35
N MET A 49 1.01 -6.92 -8.41
CA MET A 49 -0.07 -5.95 -8.61
C MET A 49 0.45 -4.54 -8.89
N SER A 50 1.57 -4.15 -8.28
CA SER A 50 2.22 -2.85 -8.53
C SER A 50 3.11 -2.82 -9.77
N GLY A 51 3.27 -3.94 -10.47
CA GLY A 51 4.17 -4.07 -11.62
C GLY A 51 5.66 -3.99 -11.28
N LEU A 52 6.05 -4.17 -10.00
CA LEU A 52 7.45 -4.28 -9.58
C LEU A 52 8.04 -5.66 -9.88
N LEU A 53 7.19 -6.70 -9.90
CA LEU A 53 7.56 -8.04 -10.32
C LEU A 53 6.83 -8.41 -11.62
N THR A 54 7.49 -9.20 -12.45
CA THR A 54 6.91 -9.73 -13.69
C THR A 54 6.50 -11.18 -13.48
N PRO A 55 5.22 -11.55 -13.68
CA PRO A 55 4.76 -12.92 -13.53
C PRO A 55 5.35 -13.84 -14.62
N LYS A 56 5.40 -15.14 -14.36
CA LYS A 56 5.76 -16.18 -15.34
C LYS A 56 4.59 -16.55 -16.24
N GLY A 57 3.38 -16.41 -15.75
CA GLY A 57 2.13 -16.65 -16.48
C GLY A 57 1.04 -15.76 -15.94
N GLY A 58 0.00 -15.55 -16.76
CA GLY A 58 -1.09 -14.65 -16.42
C GLY A 58 -0.74 -13.16 -16.54
N LYS A 59 -1.63 -12.33 -16.04
CA LYS A 59 -1.48 -10.87 -16.08
C LYS A 59 -2.20 -10.20 -14.91
N VAL A 60 -1.83 -8.95 -14.66
CA VAL A 60 -2.55 -8.05 -13.76
C VAL A 60 -2.98 -6.83 -14.56
N MET A 61 -4.27 -6.52 -14.53
CA MET A 61 -4.85 -5.38 -15.23
C MET A 61 -5.35 -4.36 -14.22
N PHE A 62 -4.98 -3.10 -14.39
CA PHE A 62 -5.47 -1.96 -13.62
C PHE A 62 -6.00 -0.91 -14.59
N HIS A 63 -7.30 -0.55 -14.46
CA HIS A 63 -8.01 0.31 -15.42
C HIS A 63 -7.75 -0.12 -16.89
N ASP A 64 -7.96 -1.41 -17.18
CA ASP A 64 -7.78 -2.02 -18.50
C ASP A 64 -6.34 -1.96 -19.06
N THR A 65 -5.37 -1.57 -18.23
CA THR A 65 -3.95 -1.52 -18.59
C THR A 65 -3.17 -2.61 -17.85
N ASP A 66 -2.37 -3.39 -18.56
CA ASP A 66 -1.43 -4.33 -17.96
C ASP A 66 -0.37 -3.57 -17.16
N VAL A 67 -0.29 -3.84 -15.86
CA VAL A 67 0.63 -3.14 -14.93
C VAL A 67 2.11 -3.29 -15.32
N ARG A 68 2.47 -4.34 -16.07
CA ARG A 68 3.84 -4.55 -16.58
C ARG A 68 4.30 -3.43 -17.52
N ARG A 69 3.37 -2.74 -18.16
CA ARG A 69 3.70 -1.61 -19.04
C ARG A 69 4.23 -0.40 -18.29
N ARG A 70 3.97 -0.31 -16.98
CA ARG A 70 4.42 0.75 -16.07
C ARG A 70 4.22 2.15 -16.66
N LEU A 71 3.06 2.38 -17.28
CA LEU A 71 2.74 3.67 -17.87
C LEU A 71 2.62 4.73 -16.78
N PRO A 72 3.08 5.98 -17.00
CA PRO A 72 2.93 7.06 -16.03
C PRO A 72 1.49 7.24 -15.55
N VAL A 73 0.50 7.18 -16.45
CA VAL A 73 -0.93 7.29 -16.11
C VAL A 73 -1.39 6.19 -15.15
N THR A 74 -0.80 4.99 -15.23
CA THR A 74 -1.09 3.88 -14.31
C THR A 74 -0.38 4.07 -12.98
N LEU A 75 0.92 4.43 -13.03
CA LEU A 75 1.75 4.56 -11.83
C LEU A 75 1.33 5.74 -10.94
N GLN A 76 0.87 6.85 -11.50
CA GLN A 76 0.38 8.00 -10.74
C GLN A 76 -0.93 7.73 -9.99
N ASP A 77 -1.63 6.63 -10.30
CA ASP A 77 -2.91 6.25 -9.70
C ASP A 77 -2.83 4.98 -8.83
N MET A 78 -1.61 4.54 -8.53
CA MET A 78 -1.35 3.47 -7.56
C MET A 78 -0.22 3.86 -6.62
N PHE A 79 -0.29 3.37 -5.38
CA PHE A 79 0.79 3.54 -4.40
C PHE A 79 1.04 2.23 -3.67
N LEU A 80 2.32 1.90 -3.45
CA LEU A 80 2.73 0.75 -2.64
C LEU A 80 3.49 1.23 -1.40
N VAL A 81 3.03 0.86 -0.23
CA VAL A 81 3.75 0.97 1.04
C VAL A 81 4.35 -0.41 1.33
N PRO A 82 5.65 -0.63 1.11
CA PRO A 82 6.28 -1.91 1.42
C PRO A 82 6.50 -2.07 2.92
N GLU A 83 6.73 -3.30 3.39
CA GLU A 83 7.01 -3.58 4.80
C GLU A 83 8.28 -2.88 5.28
N GLU A 84 9.34 -2.94 4.46
CA GLU A 84 10.64 -2.30 4.71
C GLU A 84 10.89 -1.21 3.67
N PHE A 85 11.31 -0.05 4.13
CA PHE A 85 11.65 1.09 3.28
C PHE A 85 12.56 2.06 4.05
N GLU A 86 13.20 2.95 3.31
CA GLU A 86 13.99 4.05 3.85
C GLU A 86 13.42 5.38 3.39
N LEU A 87 13.40 6.37 4.28
CA LEU A 87 13.11 7.76 3.94
C LEU A 87 14.40 8.58 4.00
N PRO A 88 14.61 9.51 3.08
CA PRO A 88 15.79 10.37 3.09
C PRO A 88 15.77 11.27 4.33
N PRO A 89 16.95 11.68 4.85
CA PRO A 89 17.04 12.52 6.04
C PRO A 89 16.81 14.01 5.72
N VAL A 90 15.62 14.32 5.21
CA VAL A 90 15.16 15.68 4.83
C VAL A 90 13.94 16.08 5.65
N SER A 91 13.53 17.34 5.60
CA SER A 91 12.26 17.78 6.20
C SER A 91 11.08 17.10 5.49
N LEU A 92 9.98 16.88 6.22
CA LEU A 92 8.75 16.34 5.62
C LEU A 92 8.23 17.26 4.51
N VAL A 93 8.32 18.57 4.68
CA VAL A 93 7.93 19.55 3.65
C VAL A 93 8.72 19.33 2.37
N SER A 94 10.05 19.24 2.45
CA SER A 94 10.88 18.96 1.27
C SER A 94 10.57 17.60 0.64
N TYR A 95 10.30 16.59 1.45
CA TYR A 95 9.89 15.27 0.94
C TYR A 95 8.58 15.36 0.14
N ILE A 96 7.59 16.10 0.66
CA ILE A 96 6.31 16.31 -0.02
C ILE A 96 6.52 17.08 -1.34
N GLU A 97 7.28 18.18 -1.32
CA GLU A 97 7.56 18.98 -2.52
C GLU A 97 8.20 18.15 -3.65
N LEU A 98 9.13 17.25 -3.30
CA LEU A 98 9.81 16.40 -4.27
C LEU A 98 8.92 15.28 -4.83
N ASN A 99 8.00 14.75 -4.03
CA ASN A 99 7.29 13.52 -4.39
C ASN A 99 5.82 13.73 -4.78
N SER A 100 5.15 14.77 -4.28
CA SER A 100 3.73 15.00 -4.55
C SER A 100 3.43 15.28 -6.03
N SER A 101 4.38 15.83 -6.79
CA SER A 101 4.24 16.11 -8.22
C SER A 101 4.01 14.85 -9.08
N PHE A 102 4.37 13.66 -8.58
CA PHE A 102 4.09 12.39 -9.25
C PHE A 102 2.63 11.93 -9.09
N TYR A 103 1.87 12.56 -8.20
CA TYR A 103 0.49 12.19 -7.84
C TYR A 103 -0.46 13.37 -8.04
N PRO A 104 -1.12 13.47 -9.20
CA PRO A 104 -1.95 14.64 -9.54
C PRO A 104 -3.10 14.95 -8.58
N ARG A 105 -3.53 13.94 -7.80
CA ARG A 105 -4.60 14.09 -6.78
C ARG A 105 -4.07 14.27 -5.35
N PHE A 106 -2.76 14.50 -5.18
CA PHE A 106 -2.18 14.72 -3.86
C PHE A 106 -2.84 15.92 -3.18
N SER A 107 -3.26 15.74 -1.93
CA SER A 107 -3.87 16.78 -1.08
C SER A 107 -3.00 17.04 0.14
N LYS A 108 -2.52 18.28 0.26
CA LYS A 108 -1.77 18.72 1.43
C LYS A 108 -2.66 18.78 2.69
N GLU A 109 -3.92 19.12 2.52
CA GLU A 109 -4.93 19.13 3.58
C GLU A 109 -5.14 17.71 4.14
N ASP A 110 -5.27 16.73 3.26
CA ASP A 110 -5.38 15.33 3.65
C ASP A 110 -4.10 14.83 4.34
N MET A 111 -2.92 15.25 3.85
CA MET A 111 -1.64 14.90 4.50
C MET A 111 -1.61 15.39 5.96
N ILE A 112 -1.99 16.64 6.22
CA ILE A 112 -2.07 17.20 7.57
C ILE A 112 -3.08 16.41 8.42
N LYS A 113 -4.28 16.19 7.88
CA LYS A 113 -5.34 15.41 8.54
C LYS A 113 -4.85 14.01 8.93
N TYR A 114 -4.15 13.32 8.02
CA TYR A 114 -3.67 11.97 8.27
C TYR A 114 -2.52 11.91 9.28
N LEU A 115 -1.64 12.90 9.30
CA LEU A 115 -0.62 13.02 10.34
C LEU A 115 -1.25 13.19 11.73
N HIS A 116 -2.32 13.99 11.85
CA HIS A 116 -3.01 14.20 13.12
C HIS A 116 -3.62 12.90 13.69
N TYR A 117 -4.03 11.94 12.87
CA TYR A 117 -4.43 10.62 13.38
C TYR A 117 -3.32 9.89 14.14
N PHE A 118 -2.06 10.19 13.81
CA PHE A 118 -0.88 9.63 14.44
C PHE A 118 -0.20 10.58 15.43
N GLU A 119 -0.88 11.70 15.79
CA GLU A 119 -0.36 12.73 16.70
C GLU A 119 0.99 13.29 16.22
N MET A 120 1.11 13.54 14.92
CA MET A 120 2.30 14.07 14.28
C MET A 120 1.98 15.37 13.52
N ASP A 121 2.99 16.22 13.39
CA ASP A 121 2.90 17.51 12.70
C ASP A 121 3.72 17.52 11.39
N MET A 122 3.59 18.62 10.65
CA MET A 122 4.35 18.83 9.41
C MET A 122 5.81 19.24 9.65
N ASP A 123 6.11 19.84 10.81
CA ASP A 123 7.45 20.36 11.13
C ASP A 123 8.34 19.26 11.75
N ILE A 124 8.68 18.30 10.91
CA ILE A 124 9.53 17.16 11.32
C ILE A 124 10.64 16.90 10.30
N ASN A 125 11.78 16.41 10.78
CA ASN A 125 12.86 15.88 9.96
C ASN A 125 12.77 14.35 9.92
N LEU A 126 12.67 13.78 8.72
CA LEU A 126 12.51 12.34 8.52
C LEU A 126 13.71 11.52 9.02
N GLY A 127 14.90 12.13 9.06
CA GLY A 127 16.13 11.47 9.56
C GLY A 127 16.08 11.22 11.06
N SER A 128 15.34 12.02 11.84
CA SER A 128 15.27 11.91 13.30
C SER A 128 14.19 10.94 13.80
N LEU A 129 13.34 10.44 12.89
CA LEU A 129 12.20 9.61 13.25
C LEU A 129 12.60 8.15 13.51
N SER A 130 11.95 7.53 14.48
CA SER A 130 11.96 6.07 14.65
C SER A 130 11.31 5.38 13.44
N MET A 131 11.58 4.09 13.23
CA MET A 131 10.98 3.34 12.14
C MET A 131 9.44 3.36 12.19
N GLY A 132 8.82 3.23 13.37
CA GLY A 132 7.38 3.32 13.54
C GLY A 132 6.82 4.70 13.15
N GLN A 133 7.51 5.79 13.51
CA GLN A 133 7.14 7.14 13.10
C GLN A 133 7.32 7.35 11.59
N LYS A 134 8.43 6.87 11.00
CA LYS A 134 8.63 6.88 9.53
C LYS A 134 7.48 6.17 8.82
N LYS A 135 7.04 5.02 9.34
CA LYS A 135 5.91 4.26 8.79
C LYS A 135 4.62 5.07 8.84
N LYS A 136 4.31 5.72 9.97
CA LYS A 136 3.13 6.61 10.12
C LYS A 136 3.15 7.74 9.08
N VAL A 137 4.28 8.43 8.92
CA VAL A 137 4.44 9.50 7.92
C VAL A 137 4.28 8.97 6.50
N PHE A 138 4.92 7.84 6.18
CA PHE A 138 4.89 7.28 4.83
C PHE A 138 3.48 6.81 4.43
N MET A 139 2.74 6.20 5.35
CA MET A 139 1.33 5.84 5.15
C MET A 139 0.46 7.10 4.99
N SER A 140 0.71 8.16 5.77
CA SER A 140 -0.03 9.43 5.64
C SER A 140 0.19 10.05 4.25
N PHE A 141 1.43 10.06 3.77
CA PHE A 141 1.74 10.49 2.41
C PHE A 141 1.02 9.61 1.37
N ALA A 142 1.12 8.29 1.50
CA ALA A 142 0.49 7.34 0.59
C ALA A 142 -1.03 7.55 0.48
N LEU A 143 -1.72 7.76 1.60
CA LEU A 143 -3.16 7.99 1.59
C LEU A 143 -3.51 9.37 1.02
N ALA A 144 -2.66 10.39 1.29
CA ALA A 144 -2.82 11.75 0.78
C ALA A 144 -2.56 11.89 -0.74
N THR A 145 -1.93 10.89 -1.39
CA THR A 145 -1.83 10.83 -2.86
C THR A 145 -3.17 10.71 -3.54
N ASN A 146 -4.20 10.27 -2.82
CA ASN A 146 -5.55 10.01 -3.34
C ASN A 146 -5.56 9.09 -4.59
N THR A 147 -4.62 8.13 -4.65
CA THR A 147 -4.59 7.10 -5.68
C THR A 147 -5.77 6.15 -5.55
N SER A 148 -6.29 5.64 -6.67
CA SER A 148 -7.40 4.67 -6.70
C SER A 148 -6.98 3.29 -6.18
N LEU A 149 -5.68 2.95 -6.25
CA LEU A 149 -5.15 1.70 -5.72
C LEU A 149 -4.07 1.97 -4.69
N LEU A 150 -4.31 1.55 -3.45
CA LEU A 150 -3.33 1.61 -2.37
C LEU A 150 -3.01 0.19 -1.89
N LEU A 151 -1.76 -0.20 -2.03
CA LEU A 151 -1.23 -1.49 -1.60
C LEU A 151 -0.38 -1.29 -0.35
N MET A 152 -0.61 -2.05 0.71
CA MET A 152 0.13 -1.93 1.97
C MET A 152 0.63 -3.31 2.43
N ASP A 153 1.94 -3.45 2.57
CA ASP A 153 2.57 -4.68 3.04
C ASP A 153 2.90 -4.58 4.52
N GLU A 154 2.23 -5.38 5.35
CA GLU A 154 2.38 -5.44 6.82
C GLU A 154 2.42 -4.04 7.48
N PRO A 155 1.45 -3.14 7.20
CA PRO A 155 1.52 -1.73 7.63
C PRO A 155 1.50 -1.55 9.14
N THR A 156 0.94 -2.49 9.89
CA THR A 156 0.85 -2.42 11.36
C THR A 156 2.06 -3.01 12.08
N ASN A 157 2.98 -3.67 11.35
CA ASN A 157 4.23 -4.14 11.93
C ASN A 157 5.09 -2.98 12.44
N GLY A 158 5.55 -3.07 13.69
CA GLY A 158 6.36 -2.04 14.33
C GLY A 158 5.56 -0.84 14.86
N LEU A 159 4.23 -0.85 14.75
CA LEU A 159 3.39 0.12 15.45
C LEU A 159 3.11 -0.34 16.89
N ASP A 160 3.08 0.62 17.80
CA ASP A 160 2.61 0.45 19.17
C ASP A 160 1.09 0.22 19.23
N ILE A 161 0.56 -0.17 20.39
CA ILE A 161 -0.88 -0.45 20.57
C ILE A 161 -1.75 0.76 20.20
N PRO A 162 -1.45 2.00 20.66
CA PRO A 162 -2.17 3.19 20.19
C PRO A 162 -2.10 3.38 18.68
N GLY A 163 -0.92 3.21 18.07
CA GLY A 163 -0.71 3.33 16.63
C GLY A 163 -1.56 2.36 15.81
N LYS A 164 -1.74 1.13 16.26
CA LYS A 164 -2.63 0.15 15.62
C LYS A 164 -4.11 0.59 15.70
N SER A 165 -4.53 1.20 16.80
CA SER A 165 -5.88 1.76 16.92
C SER A 165 -6.07 2.99 16.02
N GLN A 166 -5.08 3.87 15.97
CA GLN A 166 -5.05 5.05 15.11
C GLN A 166 -5.08 4.63 13.63
N PHE A 167 -4.35 3.57 13.24
CA PHE A 167 -4.33 3.04 11.88
C PHE A 167 -5.72 2.65 11.36
N ARG A 168 -6.56 2.02 12.19
CA ARG A 168 -7.93 1.67 11.77
C ARG A 168 -8.77 2.90 11.43
N LYS A 169 -8.72 3.95 12.27
CA LYS A 169 -9.41 5.22 12.01
C LYS A 169 -8.86 5.91 10.77
N PHE A 170 -7.55 5.89 10.61
CA PHE A 170 -6.83 6.44 9.48
C PHE A 170 -7.30 5.80 8.16
N ILE A 171 -7.33 4.46 8.06
CA ILE A 171 -7.80 3.75 6.86
C ILE A 171 -9.27 4.10 6.57
N ALA A 172 -10.15 4.03 7.57
CA ALA A 172 -11.57 4.34 7.40
C ALA A 172 -11.80 5.78 6.91
N SER A 173 -10.98 6.74 7.38
CA SER A 173 -11.10 8.15 7.00
C SER A 173 -10.60 8.47 5.59
N GLY A 174 -9.77 7.60 5.03
CA GLY A 174 -9.17 7.76 3.70
C GLY A 174 -9.87 6.98 2.60
N MET A 175 -10.94 6.24 2.92
CA MET A 175 -11.73 5.51 1.93
C MET A 175 -12.63 6.43 1.12
N SER A 176 -12.85 6.06 -0.13
CA SER A 176 -13.81 6.66 -1.06
C SER A 176 -14.32 5.57 -2.02
N ASP A 177 -15.42 5.84 -2.72
CA ASP A 177 -16.07 4.86 -3.60
C ASP A 177 -15.20 4.41 -4.79
N ASP A 178 -14.22 5.21 -5.16
CA ASP A 178 -13.26 4.92 -6.25
C ASP A 178 -11.95 4.30 -5.76
N LYS A 179 -11.71 4.21 -4.44
CA LYS A 179 -10.46 3.74 -3.86
C LYS A 179 -10.53 2.25 -3.48
N THR A 180 -9.53 1.49 -3.88
CA THR A 180 -9.29 0.12 -3.42
C THR A 180 -8.06 0.10 -2.54
N ILE A 181 -8.16 -0.44 -1.33
CA ILE A 181 -7.02 -0.65 -0.43
C ILE A 181 -6.81 -2.15 -0.26
N VAL A 182 -5.59 -2.62 -0.47
CA VAL A 182 -5.20 -4.02 -0.25
C VAL A 182 -4.11 -4.08 0.80
N ILE A 183 -4.39 -4.73 1.92
CA ILE A 183 -3.50 -4.81 3.08
C ILE A 183 -3.06 -6.25 3.28
N SER A 184 -1.76 -6.53 3.20
CA SER A 184 -1.23 -7.80 3.65
C SER A 184 -0.96 -7.77 5.15
N THR A 185 -1.31 -8.85 5.85
CA THR A 185 -0.94 -9.03 7.25
C THR A 185 -1.00 -10.49 7.68
N HIS A 186 -0.21 -10.81 8.71
CA HIS A 186 -0.33 -12.06 9.48
C HIS A 186 -1.06 -11.84 10.82
N GLN A 187 -1.39 -10.57 11.17
CA GLN A 187 -2.04 -10.16 12.42
C GLN A 187 -3.46 -9.63 12.17
N VAL A 188 -4.41 -10.54 11.96
CA VAL A 188 -5.81 -10.21 11.62
C VAL A 188 -6.44 -9.21 12.57
N ARG A 189 -6.22 -9.37 13.88
CA ARG A 189 -6.82 -8.54 14.94
C ARG A 189 -6.52 -7.05 14.83
N ASP A 190 -5.45 -6.70 14.10
CA ASP A 190 -5.05 -5.31 13.94
C ASP A 190 -5.93 -4.55 12.96
N ILE A 191 -6.56 -5.27 12.01
CA ILE A 191 -7.28 -4.67 10.87
C ILE A 191 -8.68 -5.24 10.62
N ASP A 192 -9.13 -6.26 11.39
CA ASP A 192 -10.41 -6.96 11.19
C ASP A 192 -11.62 -6.02 11.03
N LYS A 193 -11.63 -4.90 11.77
CA LYS A 193 -12.75 -3.93 11.80
C LYS A 193 -12.81 -2.99 10.60
N VAL A 194 -11.81 -3.00 9.73
CA VAL A 194 -11.74 -2.12 8.55
C VAL A 194 -11.77 -2.89 7.24
N LEU A 195 -11.78 -4.21 7.29
CA LEU A 195 -11.81 -5.06 6.10
C LEU A 195 -13.26 -5.29 5.63
N ASP A 196 -13.48 -5.11 4.33
CA ASP A 196 -14.71 -5.56 3.65
C ASP A 196 -14.58 -7.03 3.22
N HIS A 197 -13.38 -7.45 2.80
CA HIS A 197 -13.11 -8.80 2.32
C HIS A 197 -11.81 -9.34 2.88
N VAL A 198 -11.77 -10.66 3.07
CA VAL A 198 -10.60 -11.41 3.55
C VAL A 198 -10.24 -12.49 2.53
N LEU A 199 -8.95 -12.59 2.20
CA LEU A 199 -8.37 -13.48 1.20
C LEU A 199 -7.24 -14.31 1.79
#